data_1b951ce7a7be390f5497f29931904694
#
_entry.id   1b951ce7a7be390f5497f29931904694
#
_cell.length_a   1.000
_cell.length_b   1.000
_cell.length_c   1.000
_cell.angle_alpha   90.00
_cell.angle_beta   90.00
_cell.angle_gamma   90.00
#
_symmetry.space_group_name_H-M   'P 1'
#
loop_
_entity.id
_entity.type
_entity.pdbx_description
1 polymer ?
#
loop_
_entity_poly.entity_id
_entity_poly.type
_entity_poly.pdbx_seq_one_letter_code
_entity_poly.pdbx_strand_id
1 'polypeptide(L)'
;MSQTKGLRRKGRVLAFQVLYGLSFVPPHGGWSCERIYNQSPAVTRETEEDLILYARELLLGIWSSQEELDEVIGRYSKHWKIERIAKVELAILRLAAYELIYKADIPLKVGINEAIELAKKFGDGNSRNFINGILDAVARDIDTGKFKITKKF
;
A
#
# COMPACT_ATOMS: atom_id res chain seq x y z
N MET A 1 -4.89 5.38 -20.07
CA MET A 1 -6.12 6.14 -20.23
C MET A 1 -6.48 6.85 -18.96
N SER A 2 -6.98 8.07 -19.09
CA SER A 2 -7.24 8.94 -17.93
C SER A 2 -8.24 8.36 -16.95
N GLN A 3 -9.29 7.68 -17.42
CA GLN A 3 -10.29 7.06 -16.55
C GLN A 3 -9.69 5.94 -15.69
N THR A 4 -8.87 5.07 -16.30
CA THR A 4 -8.22 3.98 -15.58
C THR A 4 -7.24 4.53 -14.54
N LYS A 5 -6.48 5.56 -14.90
CA LYS A 5 -5.52 6.18 -14.01
C LYS A 5 -6.21 6.83 -12.80
N GLY A 6 -7.30 7.55 -13.05
CA GLY A 6 -8.09 8.18 -11.99
C GLY A 6 -8.72 7.16 -11.07
N LEU A 7 -9.23 6.07 -11.63
CA LEU A 7 -9.83 4.98 -10.86
C LEU A 7 -8.82 4.32 -9.94
N ARG A 8 -7.62 4.02 -10.46
CA ARG A 8 -6.57 3.41 -9.65
C ARG A 8 -6.11 4.32 -8.53
N ARG A 9 -5.95 5.61 -8.81
CA ARG A 9 -5.54 6.59 -7.79
C ARG A 9 -6.57 6.69 -6.68
N LYS A 10 -7.85 6.81 -7.02
CA LYS A 10 -8.94 6.83 -6.04
C LYS A 10 -9.04 5.51 -5.28
N GLY A 11 -8.83 4.40 -5.97
CA GLY A 11 -8.83 3.08 -5.35
C GLY A 11 -7.71 2.92 -4.33
N ARG A 12 -6.53 3.45 -4.62
CA ARG A 12 -5.42 3.46 -3.66
C ARG A 12 -5.75 4.25 -2.41
N VAL A 13 -6.40 5.40 -2.58
CA VAL A 13 -6.83 6.21 -1.44
C VAL A 13 -7.80 5.43 -0.57
N LEU A 14 -8.78 4.79 -1.18
CA LEU A 14 -9.77 4.00 -0.44
C LEU A 14 -9.12 2.83 0.29
N ALA A 15 -8.26 2.07 -0.38
CA ALA A 15 -7.53 0.96 0.23
C ALA A 15 -6.64 1.45 1.37
N PHE A 16 -5.94 2.57 1.17
CA PHE A 16 -5.10 3.17 2.20
C PHE A 16 -5.91 3.52 3.44
N GLN A 17 -7.06 4.14 3.27
CA GLN A 17 -7.89 4.57 4.39
C GLN A 17 -8.33 3.39 5.26
N VAL A 18 -8.74 2.29 4.62
CA VAL A 18 -9.14 1.09 5.36
C VAL A 18 -7.92 0.43 6.02
N LEU A 19 -6.82 0.33 5.28
CA LEU A 19 -5.58 -0.26 5.81
C LEU A 19 -5.06 0.53 7.01
N TYR A 20 -5.10 1.85 6.93
CA TYR A 20 -4.68 2.72 8.02
C TYR A 20 -5.56 2.50 9.26
N GLY A 21 -6.88 2.41 9.06
CA GLY A 21 -7.81 2.11 10.15
C GLY A 21 -7.52 0.78 10.85
N LEU A 22 -7.15 -0.24 10.06
CA LEU A 22 -6.79 -1.55 10.60
C LEU A 22 -5.52 -1.52 11.45
N SER A 23 -4.69 -0.49 11.31
CA SER A 23 -3.50 -0.30 12.15
C SER A 23 -3.86 0.01 13.59
N PHE A 24 -5.04 0.58 13.82
CA PHE A 24 -5.52 0.95 15.15
C PHE A 24 -6.43 -0.13 15.74
N VAL A 25 -7.28 -0.73 14.91
CA VAL A 25 -8.23 -1.75 15.32
C VAL A 25 -8.12 -2.93 14.36
N PRO A 26 -7.19 -3.86 14.65
CA PRO A 26 -7.02 -5.01 13.75
C PRO A 26 -8.23 -5.95 13.81
N PRO A 27 -8.41 -6.81 12.82
CA PRO A 27 -9.53 -7.76 12.79
C PRO A 27 -9.56 -8.63 14.03
N HIS A 28 -10.74 -8.76 14.62
CA HIS A 28 -10.94 -9.60 15.80
C HIS A 28 -12.41 -10.03 15.90
N GLY A 29 -12.70 -10.96 16.80
CA GLY A 29 -14.06 -11.33 17.11
C GLY A 29 -14.86 -11.87 15.93
N GLY A 30 -14.22 -12.62 15.04
CA GLY A 30 -14.90 -13.17 13.86
C GLY A 30 -14.99 -12.22 12.68
N TRP A 31 -14.50 -11.00 12.80
CA TRP A 31 -14.45 -10.05 11.69
C TRP A 31 -13.19 -10.28 10.86
N SER A 32 -13.37 -10.59 9.58
CA SER A 32 -12.27 -10.68 8.63
C SER A 32 -11.93 -9.30 8.06
N CYS A 33 -10.75 -9.20 7.44
CA CYS A 33 -10.36 -7.98 6.72
C CYS A 33 -11.39 -7.64 5.64
N GLU A 34 -11.85 -8.64 4.90
CA GLU A 34 -12.88 -8.44 3.86
C GLU A 34 -14.17 -7.89 4.43
N ARG A 35 -14.64 -8.45 5.55
CA ARG A 35 -15.86 -7.99 6.19
C ARG A 35 -15.72 -6.55 6.69
N ILE A 36 -14.57 -6.23 7.29
CA ILE A 36 -14.29 -4.87 7.75
C ILE A 36 -14.30 -3.91 6.58
N TYR A 37 -13.68 -4.29 5.45
CA TYR A 37 -13.68 -3.47 4.25
C TYR A 37 -15.11 -3.19 3.78
N ASN A 38 -15.92 -4.23 3.64
CA ASN A 38 -17.28 -4.10 3.13
C ASN A 38 -18.16 -3.23 4.03
N GLN A 39 -17.86 -3.14 5.31
CA GLN A 39 -18.62 -2.36 6.29
C GLN A 39 -18.04 -0.97 6.53
N SER A 40 -16.89 -0.66 5.97
CA SER A 40 -16.22 0.62 6.19
C SER A 40 -17.05 1.77 5.59
N PRO A 41 -17.25 2.88 6.32
CA PRO A 41 -18.05 3.99 5.82
C PRO A 41 -17.57 4.56 4.50
N ALA A 42 -16.25 4.65 4.30
CA ALA A 42 -15.68 5.13 3.04
C ALA A 42 -16.09 4.24 1.86
N VAL A 43 -16.19 2.93 2.09
CA VAL A 43 -16.59 1.95 1.08
C VAL A 43 -18.09 2.01 0.83
N THR A 44 -18.89 2.03 1.90
CA THR A 44 -20.35 2.02 1.76
C THR A 44 -20.90 3.30 1.14
N ARG A 45 -20.16 4.41 1.25
CA ARG A 45 -20.52 5.67 0.62
C ARG A 45 -20.11 5.77 -0.84
N GLU A 46 -19.18 4.91 -1.27
CA GLU A 46 -18.70 4.93 -2.64
C GLU A 46 -19.72 4.27 -3.56
N THR A 47 -19.97 4.86 -4.73
CA THR A 47 -20.97 4.37 -5.68
C THR A 47 -20.34 3.71 -6.90
N GLU A 48 -19.05 3.92 -7.16
CA GLU A 48 -18.39 3.38 -8.33
C GLU A 48 -17.90 1.96 -8.05
N GLU A 49 -18.58 0.97 -8.60
CA GLU A 49 -18.29 -0.44 -8.33
C GLU A 49 -16.86 -0.86 -8.68
N ASP A 50 -16.39 -0.41 -9.85
CA ASP A 50 -15.03 -0.77 -10.30
C ASP A 50 -13.95 -0.28 -9.32
N LEU A 51 -14.18 0.90 -8.76
CA LEU A 51 -13.28 1.47 -7.76
C LEU A 51 -13.30 0.65 -6.48
N ILE A 52 -14.49 0.27 -6.03
CA ILE A 52 -14.66 -0.54 -4.82
C ILE A 52 -13.96 -1.89 -5.00
N LEU A 53 -14.14 -2.53 -6.15
CA LEU A 53 -13.51 -3.83 -6.44
C LEU A 53 -11.99 -3.72 -6.52
N TYR A 54 -11.48 -2.70 -7.18
CA TYR A 54 -10.04 -2.49 -7.28
C TYR A 54 -9.40 -2.29 -5.91
N ALA A 55 -9.99 -1.42 -5.10
CA ALA A 55 -9.50 -1.14 -3.75
C ALA A 55 -9.59 -2.38 -2.86
N ARG A 56 -10.64 -3.18 -3.02
CA ARG A 56 -10.80 -4.42 -2.26
C ARG A 56 -9.71 -5.43 -2.58
N GLU A 57 -9.44 -5.65 -3.86
CA GLU A 57 -8.37 -6.57 -4.27
C GLU A 57 -7.02 -6.11 -3.74
N LEU A 58 -6.77 -4.81 -3.82
CA LEU A 58 -5.53 -4.23 -3.33
C LEU A 58 -5.39 -4.45 -1.82
N LEU A 59 -6.42 -4.13 -1.06
CA LEU A 59 -6.41 -4.30 0.39
C LEU A 59 -6.21 -5.75 0.80
N LEU A 60 -6.95 -6.67 0.19
CA LEU A 60 -6.86 -8.08 0.55
C LEU A 60 -5.49 -8.66 0.18
N GLY A 61 -4.92 -8.24 -0.94
CA GLY A 61 -3.58 -8.65 -1.33
C GLY A 61 -2.53 -8.18 -0.33
N ILE A 62 -2.61 -6.91 0.08
CA ILE A 62 -1.71 -6.35 1.07
C ILE A 62 -1.85 -7.09 2.40
N TRP A 63 -3.08 -7.31 2.84
CA TRP A 63 -3.34 -7.95 4.12
C TRP A 63 -2.78 -9.38 4.16
N SER A 64 -2.98 -10.15 3.10
CA SER A 64 -2.48 -11.52 3.04
C SER A 64 -0.96 -11.61 2.89
N SER A 65 -0.32 -10.53 2.44
CA SER A 65 1.15 -10.48 2.26
C SER A 65 1.84 -9.61 3.32
N GLN A 66 1.13 -9.21 4.36
CA GLN A 66 1.62 -8.21 5.30
C GLN A 66 2.93 -8.58 5.97
N GLU A 67 3.10 -9.83 6.37
CA GLU A 67 4.34 -10.28 7.01
C GLU A 67 5.54 -10.15 6.07
N GLU A 68 5.37 -10.55 4.82
CA GLU A 68 6.42 -10.41 3.81
C GLU A 68 6.74 -8.95 3.54
N LEU A 69 5.69 -8.13 3.43
CA LEU A 69 5.87 -6.70 3.19
C LEU A 69 6.61 -6.03 4.34
N ASP A 70 6.26 -6.37 5.57
CA ASP A 70 6.94 -5.81 6.75
C ASP A 70 8.40 -6.23 6.80
N GLU A 71 8.71 -7.47 6.42
CA GLU A 71 10.09 -7.93 6.33
C GLU A 71 10.88 -7.13 5.31
N VAL A 72 10.30 -6.89 4.14
CA VAL A 72 10.92 -6.08 3.09
C VAL A 72 11.15 -4.65 3.58
N ILE A 73 10.12 -4.03 4.13
CA ILE A 73 10.21 -2.65 4.62
C ILE A 73 11.28 -2.56 5.72
N GLY A 74 11.29 -3.51 6.64
CA GLY A 74 12.28 -3.55 7.73
C GLY A 74 13.70 -3.67 7.23
N ARG A 75 13.90 -4.39 6.13
CA ARG A 75 15.22 -4.58 5.53
C ARG A 75 15.84 -3.27 5.02
N TYR A 76 14.99 -2.35 4.55
CA TYR A 76 15.42 -1.10 3.94
C TYR A 76 15.23 0.13 4.85
N SER A 77 14.55 -0.01 5.97
CA SER A 77 14.36 1.07 6.94
C SER A 77 15.48 1.02 8.00
N LYS A 78 16.70 1.26 7.59
CA LYS A 78 17.93 1.01 8.34
C LYS A 78 17.96 1.47 9.80
N HIS A 79 17.27 2.55 10.12
CA HIS A 79 17.32 3.16 11.45
C HIS A 79 16.03 3.00 12.25
N TRP A 80 15.01 2.37 11.66
CA TRP A 80 13.70 2.29 12.30
C TRP A 80 13.14 0.89 12.26
N LYS A 81 12.79 0.38 13.43
CA LYS A 81 12.02 -0.86 13.52
C LYS A 81 10.60 -0.59 13.02
N ILE A 82 9.95 -1.64 12.50
CA ILE A 82 8.58 -1.53 12.00
C ILE A 82 7.66 -0.87 13.03
N GLU A 83 7.80 -1.25 14.30
CA GLU A 83 6.96 -0.73 15.38
C GLU A 83 7.15 0.77 15.62
N ARG A 84 8.25 1.34 15.15
CA ARG A 84 8.56 2.76 15.33
C ARG A 84 8.20 3.61 14.12
N ILE A 85 7.84 2.98 13.01
CA ILE A 85 7.41 3.71 11.83
C ILE A 85 5.99 4.23 12.08
N ALA A 86 5.75 5.50 11.76
CA ALA A 86 4.42 6.08 11.91
C ALA A 86 3.39 5.28 11.12
N LYS A 87 2.20 5.10 11.67
CA LYS A 87 1.16 4.27 11.06
C LYS A 87 0.76 4.73 9.66
N VAL A 88 0.74 6.03 9.42
CA VAL A 88 0.47 6.57 8.08
C VAL A 88 1.56 6.13 7.10
N GLU A 89 2.82 6.32 7.48
CA GLU A 89 3.95 5.95 6.63
C GLU A 89 4.00 4.46 6.38
N LEU A 90 3.76 3.66 7.41
CA LEU A 90 3.78 2.20 7.28
C LEU A 90 2.67 1.71 6.36
N ALA A 91 1.47 2.28 6.46
CA ALA A 91 0.37 1.90 5.56
C ALA A 91 0.71 2.24 4.10
N ILE A 92 1.30 3.42 3.85
CA ILE A 92 1.72 3.80 2.51
C ILE A 92 2.82 2.87 2.00
N LEU A 93 3.80 2.55 2.84
CA LEU A 93 4.89 1.66 2.47
C LEU A 93 4.40 0.26 2.13
N ARG A 94 3.47 -0.28 2.92
CA ARG A 94 2.89 -1.59 2.66
C ARG A 94 2.17 -1.62 1.32
N LEU A 95 1.35 -0.61 1.05
CA LEU A 95 0.61 -0.52 -0.20
C LEU A 95 1.57 -0.40 -1.38
N ALA A 96 2.53 0.48 -1.30
CA ALA A 96 3.48 0.71 -2.39
C ALA A 96 4.39 -0.49 -2.62
N ALA A 97 4.93 -1.08 -1.56
CA ALA A 97 5.77 -2.27 -1.68
C ALA A 97 4.99 -3.42 -2.33
N TYR A 98 3.72 -3.58 -1.95
CA TYR A 98 2.86 -4.57 -2.58
C TYR A 98 2.77 -4.35 -4.09
N GLU A 99 2.52 -3.12 -4.51
CA GLU A 99 2.43 -2.83 -5.94
C GLU A 99 3.76 -3.03 -6.67
N LEU A 100 4.87 -2.61 -6.07
CA LEU A 100 6.19 -2.80 -6.68
C LEU A 100 6.53 -4.27 -6.87
N ILE A 101 6.16 -5.10 -5.91
CA ILE A 101 6.53 -6.51 -5.90
C ILE A 101 5.55 -7.37 -6.68
N TYR A 102 4.25 -7.15 -6.52
CA TYR A 102 3.23 -8.08 -7.02
C TYR A 102 2.45 -7.58 -8.24
N LYS A 103 2.49 -6.28 -8.54
CA LYS A 103 1.75 -5.72 -9.68
C LYS A 103 2.70 -5.44 -10.84
N ALA A 104 2.91 -6.46 -11.65
CA ALA A 104 3.85 -6.39 -12.77
C ALA A 104 3.48 -5.35 -13.83
N ASP A 105 2.19 -5.04 -13.95
CA ASP A 105 1.69 -4.06 -14.91
C ASP A 105 1.92 -2.61 -14.48
N ILE A 106 2.35 -2.38 -13.24
CA ILE A 106 2.63 -1.03 -12.75
C ILE A 106 4.14 -0.81 -12.78
N PRO A 107 4.64 0.13 -13.60
CA PRO A 107 6.07 0.45 -13.60
C PRO A 107 6.55 0.92 -12.23
N LEU A 108 7.78 0.60 -11.88
CA LEU A 108 8.34 0.94 -10.56
C LEU A 108 8.24 2.43 -10.25
N LYS A 109 8.56 3.29 -11.21
CA LYS A 109 8.47 4.74 -11.03
C LYS A 109 7.04 5.20 -10.75
N VAL A 110 6.06 4.59 -11.39
CA VAL A 110 4.66 4.93 -11.17
C VAL A 110 4.25 4.56 -9.75
N GLY A 111 4.62 3.37 -9.30
CA GLY A 111 4.33 2.94 -7.92
C GLY A 111 4.92 3.88 -6.89
N ILE A 112 6.17 4.29 -7.08
CA ILE A 112 6.83 5.23 -6.16
C ILE A 112 6.12 6.59 -6.19
N ASN A 113 5.82 7.11 -7.38
CA ASN A 113 5.15 8.41 -7.50
C ASN A 113 3.77 8.41 -6.83
N GLU A 114 3.02 7.32 -6.96
CA GLU A 114 1.71 7.20 -6.33
C GLU A 114 1.83 7.15 -4.81
N ALA A 115 2.87 6.52 -4.28
CA ALA A 115 3.14 6.53 -2.85
C ALA A 115 3.45 7.94 -2.36
N ILE A 116 4.23 8.70 -3.13
CA ILE A 116 4.54 10.09 -2.79
C ILE A 116 3.26 10.96 -2.80
N GLU A 117 2.34 10.70 -3.74
CA GLU A 117 1.06 11.42 -3.76
C GLU A 117 0.24 11.13 -2.50
N LEU A 118 0.23 9.87 -2.03
CA LEU A 118 -0.41 9.52 -0.77
C LEU A 118 0.27 10.23 0.41
N ALA A 119 1.59 10.29 0.41
CA ALA A 119 2.35 10.95 1.46
C ALA A 119 2.07 12.47 1.51
N LYS A 120 1.90 13.10 0.34
CA LYS A 120 1.52 14.51 0.27
C LYS A 120 0.13 14.75 0.85
N LYS A 121 -0.78 13.81 0.64
CA LYS A 121 -2.17 13.95 1.06
C LYS A 121 -2.37 13.63 2.54
N PHE A 122 -1.71 12.60 3.04
CA PHE A 122 -1.98 12.07 4.38
C PHE A 122 -0.81 12.15 5.36
N GLY A 123 0.41 12.30 4.88
CA GLY A 123 1.59 12.38 5.73
C GLY A 123 2.01 13.81 6.06
N ASP A 124 3.14 13.96 6.72
CA ASP A 124 3.73 15.26 7.02
C ASP A 124 4.91 15.56 6.08
N GLY A 125 5.61 16.68 6.31
CA GLY A 125 6.70 17.14 5.46
C GLY A 125 7.89 16.19 5.36
N ASN A 126 8.09 15.34 6.37
CA ASN A 126 9.20 14.37 6.39
C ASN A 126 8.84 13.05 5.78
N SER A 127 7.53 12.74 5.66
CA SER A 127 7.06 11.44 5.17
C SER A 127 7.53 11.14 3.77
N ARG A 128 7.52 12.14 2.88
CA ARG A 128 7.89 11.94 1.48
C ARG A 128 9.32 11.44 1.32
N ASN A 129 10.27 12.07 2.03
CA ASN A 129 11.68 11.70 1.92
C ASN A 129 11.93 10.30 2.48
N PHE A 130 11.31 10.00 3.62
CA PHE A 130 11.44 8.70 4.26
C PHE A 130 10.89 7.59 3.35
N ILE A 131 9.68 7.77 2.85
CA ILE A 131 9.02 6.80 1.97
C ILE A 131 9.81 6.63 0.67
N ASN A 132 10.21 7.75 0.06
CA ASN A 132 10.95 7.70 -1.19
C ASN A 132 12.27 6.94 -1.04
N GLY A 133 12.98 7.16 0.07
CA GLY A 133 14.26 6.48 0.31
C GLY A 133 14.11 4.97 0.38
N ILE A 134 13.11 4.49 1.08
CA ILE A 134 12.85 3.05 1.21
C ILE A 134 12.41 2.46 -0.14
N LEU A 135 11.45 3.10 -0.81
CA LEU A 135 10.90 2.56 -2.06
C LEU A 135 11.92 2.60 -3.19
N ASP A 136 12.77 3.61 -3.24
CA ASP A 136 13.86 3.67 -4.21
C ASP A 136 14.81 2.48 -4.05
N ALA A 137 15.15 2.14 -2.81
CA ALA A 137 16.03 1.00 -2.54
C ALA A 137 15.37 -0.32 -2.93
N VAL A 138 14.08 -0.48 -2.61
CA VAL A 138 13.32 -1.67 -3.01
C VAL A 138 13.27 -1.79 -4.53
N ALA A 139 12.94 -0.70 -5.21
CA ALA A 139 12.85 -0.68 -6.68
C ALA A 139 14.18 -1.01 -7.34
N ARG A 140 15.26 -0.46 -6.82
CA ARG A 140 16.62 -0.73 -7.34
C ARG A 140 16.96 -2.21 -7.24
N ASP A 141 16.63 -2.82 -6.11
CA ASP A 141 16.93 -4.24 -5.92
C ASP A 141 16.03 -5.13 -6.77
N ILE A 142 14.79 -4.74 -7.01
CA ILE A 142 13.92 -5.44 -7.97
C ILE A 142 14.52 -5.35 -9.37
N ASP A 143 14.90 -4.14 -9.79
CA ASP A 143 15.41 -3.87 -11.14
C ASP A 143 16.73 -4.61 -11.43
N THR A 144 17.59 -4.72 -10.41
CA THR A 144 18.89 -5.39 -10.58
C THR A 144 18.83 -6.90 -10.32
N GLY A 145 17.66 -7.44 -10.03
CA GLY A 145 17.49 -8.87 -9.78
C GLY A 145 17.99 -9.36 -8.43
N LYS A 146 18.33 -8.48 -7.52
CA LYS A 146 18.74 -8.86 -6.17
C LYS A 146 17.59 -9.33 -5.32
N PHE A 147 16.39 -8.94 -5.69
CA PHE A 147 15.18 -9.26 -4.97
C PHE A 147 14.54 -10.48 -5.58
N LYS A 148 14.61 -11.61 -4.89
CA LYS A 148 14.06 -12.86 -5.39
C LYS A 148 12.55 -12.93 -5.17
N ILE A 149 11.82 -12.14 -5.95
CA ILE A 149 10.37 -12.19 -5.90
C ILE A 149 9.86 -12.52 -7.27
N THR A 150 9.05 -13.58 -7.32
CA THR A 150 8.36 -13.96 -8.55
C THR A 150 7.13 -13.08 -8.66
N LYS A 151 7.13 -12.20 -9.64
CA LYS A 151 5.94 -11.38 -9.90
C LYS A 151 4.84 -12.27 -10.43
N LYS A 152 3.70 -12.25 -9.75
CA LYS A 152 2.50 -12.94 -10.23
C LYS A 152 1.75 -12.00 -11.14
N PHE A 153 1.38 -12.52 -12.27
CA PHE A 153 0.63 -11.79 -13.27
C PHE A 153 -0.85 -12.12 -13.17
#